data_9632cd237562372e23c3a5576f70d9a0
#
_entry.id   9632cd237562372e23c3a5576f70d9a0
#
_cell.length_a   1.000
_cell.length_b   1.000
_cell.length_c   1.000
_cell.angle_alpha   90.00
_cell.angle_beta   90.00
_cell.angle_gamma   90.00
#
_symmetry.space_group_name_H-M   'P 1'
#
loop_
_entity.id
_entity.type
_entity.pdbx_description
1 polymer ?
#
loop_
_entity_poly.entity_id
_entity_poly.type
_entity_poly.pdbx_seq_one_letter_code
_entity_poly.pdbx_strand_id
1 'polypeptide(L)'
;LKLLSKKQITVGYDLDKRLVNESKLKKYQDTATSFLHIAIPVTKKFDSNLLKLCKKFKPECVVIHSTIGPGTTERIQKKLKIPVIYSATRGVHKRMMYDLKRYTKFFVISRNAPRGKWACSQYVKLMKHCGVKTKKMSKPETLELAKIICDTSYLGWLINYAQLSNRIAIQYGADYDEMWSFSDEIQEFLGNRPKMYPGYIGGHCVIPNLDLMHSDVLNLIKKMNTNYAKRVSNAKKISSKYESKLK
;
A
#
# COMPACT_ATOMS: atom_id res chain seq x y z
N LEU A 1 4.97 3.52 12.70
CA LEU A 1 5.64 3.95 13.91
C LEU A 1 4.90 3.48 15.17
N LYS A 2 3.66 3.93 15.44
CA LYS A 2 2.88 3.60 16.67
C LYS A 2 2.82 2.11 17.00
N LEU A 3 2.77 1.21 16.01
CA LEU A 3 2.70 -0.23 16.24
C LEU A 3 4.01 -0.76 16.82
N LEU A 4 5.14 -0.41 16.21
CA LEU A 4 6.46 -0.87 16.62
C LEU A 4 6.90 -0.24 17.95
N SER A 5 6.59 1.04 18.17
CA SER A 5 7.01 1.78 19.37
C SER A 5 6.42 1.26 20.68
N LYS A 6 5.36 0.43 20.62
CA LYS A 6 4.81 -0.23 21.81
C LYS A 6 5.73 -1.29 22.40
N LYS A 7 6.63 -1.84 21.60
CA LYS A 7 7.43 -3.03 21.94
C LYS A 7 8.92 -2.87 21.66
N GLN A 8 9.31 -1.83 20.92
CA GLN A 8 10.69 -1.60 20.49
C GLN A 8 11.04 -0.11 20.57
N ILE A 9 12.32 0.20 20.72
CA ILE A 9 12.83 1.55 20.53
C ILE A 9 12.65 1.87 19.04
N THR A 10 11.78 2.81 18.76
CA THR A 10 11.43 3.18 17.38
C THR A 10 11.51 4.69 17.21
N VAL A 11 12.34 5.15 16.29
CA VAL A 11 12.51 6.57 15.97
C VAL A 11 11.94 6.84 14.59
N GLY A 12 11.10 7.88 14.46
CA GLY A 12 10.59 8.34 13.18
C GLY A 12 11.50 9.40 12.59
N TYR A 13 11.70 9.32 11.27
CA TYR A 13 12.38 10.33 10.47
C TYR A 13 11.51 10.70 9.28
N ASP A 14 11.33 11.99 9.06
CA ASP A 14 10.60 12.56 7.93
C ASP A 14 11.30 13.83 7.43
N LEU A 15 11.02 14.25 6.19
CA LEU A 15 11.48 15.55 5.67
C LEU A 15 10.65 16.69 6.28
N ASP A 16 9.38 16.44 6.62
CA ASP A 16 8.57 17.36 7.40
C ASP A 16 8.96 17.27 8.88
N LYS A 17 9.68 18.29 9.35
CA LYS A 17 10.16 18.37 10.73
C LYS A 17 9.05 18.29 11.78
N ARG A 18 7.81 18.68 11.45
CA ARG A 18 6.65 18.59 12.35
C ARG A 18 6.30 17.14 12.71
N LEU A 19 6.67 16.19 11.83
CA LEU A 19 6.46 14.74 12.02
C LEU A 19 7.63 14.04 12.74
N VAL A 20 8.71 14.76 13.03
CA VAL A 20 9.94 14.23 13.65
C VAL A 20 9.98 14.59 15.12
N ASN A 21 10.22 13.61 15.97
CA ASN A 21 10.63 13.86 17.36
C ASN A 21 12.15 14.03 17.40
N GLU A 22 12.60 15.27 17.28
CA GLU A 22 14.03 15.59 17.18
C GLU A 22 14.81 15.18 18.45
N SER A 23 14.24 15.37 19.65
CA SER A 23 14.86 14.96 20.90
C SER A 23 15.11 13.46 20.94
N LYS A 24 14.13 12.67 20.51
CA LYS A 24 14.26 11.21 20.41
C LYS A 24 15.26 10.80 19.33
N LEU A 25 15.25 11.49 18.18
CA LEU A 25 16.20 11.23 17.10
C LEU A 25 17.63 11.49 17.57
N LYS A 26 17.87 12.61 18.26
CA LYS A 26 19.18 12.96 18.83
C LYS A 26 19.63 11.96 19.90
N LYS A 27 18.71 11.56 20.80
CA LYS A 27 18.98 10.57 21.85
C LYS A 27 19.50 9.23 21.33
N TYR A 28 19.00 8.78 20.18
CA TYR A 28 19.33 7.47 19.61
C TYR A 28 20.16 7.54 18.33
N GLN A 29 20.75 8.70 18.00
CA GLN A 29 21.51 8.88 16.74
C GLN A 29 22.69 7.93 16.60
N ASP A 30 23.35 7.59 17.70
CA ASP A 30 24.54 6.72 17.75
C ASP A 30 24.20 5.27 18.09
N THR A 31 22.89 4.96 18.21
CA THR A 31 22.43 3.59 18.51
C THR A 31 22.37 2.77 17.22
N ALA A 32 22.87 1.54 17.27
CA ALA A 32 22.79 0.61 16.14
C ALA A 32 21.33 0.41 15.69
N THR A 33 21.09 0.58 14.38
CA THR A 33 19.76 0.44 13.78
C THR A 33 19.59 -0.97 13.23
N SER A 34 18.80 -1.82 13.91
CA SER A 34 18.54 -3.18 13.42
C SER A 34 17.72 -3.19 12.13
N PHE A 35 16.63 -2.41 12.08
CA PHE A 35 15.74 -2.33 10.93
C PHE A 35 15.47 -0.88 10.52
N LEU A 36 15.72 -0.56 9.26
CA LEU A 36 15.26 0.68 8.65
C LEU A 36 13.98 0.42 7.85
N HIS A 37 12.85 0.89 8.38
CA HIS A 37 11.55 0.77 7.75
C HIS A 37 11.31 1.93 6.79
N ILE A 38 11.23 1.68 5.49
CA ILE A 38 11.03 2.66 4.43
C ILE A 38 9.54 2.73 4.05
N ALA A 39 8.94 3.88 4.28
CA ALA A 39 7.53 4.18 3.95
C ALA A 39 7.42 5.57 3.29
N ILE A 40 8.20 5.80 2.24
CA ILE A 40 8.25 7.04 1.49
C ILE A 40 7.59 6.90 0.11
N PRO A 41 7.10 7.98 -0.52
CA PRO A 41 6.55 7.95 -1.87
C PRO A 41 7.56 7.40 -2.89
N VAL A 42 7.07 6.58 -3.82
CA VAL A 42 7.89 6.05 -4.91
C VAL A 42 7.91 7.05 -6.05
N THR A 43 9.05 7.66 -6.27
CA THR A 43 9.34 8.64 -7.33
C THR A 43 10.59 8.22 -8.08
N LYS A 44 10.96 8.95 -9.13
CA LYS A 44 12.27 8.76 -9.83
C LYS A 44 13.47 8.80 -8.89
N LYS A 45 13.35 9.47 -7.72
CA LYS A 45 14.41 9.59 -6.70
C LYS A 45 14.30 8.53 -5.59
N PHE A 46 13.40 7.56 -5.67
CA PHE A 46 13.17 6.58 -4.61
C PHE A 46 14.44 5.83 -4.21
N ASP A 47 15.13 5.24 -5.19
CA ASP A 47 16.37 4.48 -4.94
C ASP A 47 17.43 5.36 -4.26
N SER A 48 17.69 6.55 -4.79
CA SER A 48 18.69 7.45 -4.25
C SER A 48 18.35 7.93 -2.83
N ASN A 49 17.09 8.19 -2.54
CA ASN A 49 16.63 8.57 -1.22
C ASN A 49 16.79 7.43 -0.21
N LEU A 50 16.40 6.20 -0.60
CA LEU A 50 16.58 5.01 0.23
C LEU A 50 18.06 4.78 0.55
N LEU A 51 18.95 4.88 -0.44
CA LEU A 51 20.39 4.71 -0.23
C LEU A 51 20.98 5.80 0.69
N LYS A 52 20.54 7.05 0.57
CA LYS A 52 20.93 8.15 1.49
C LYS A 52 20.49 7.82 2.93
N LEU A 53 19.28 7.29 3.13
CA LEU A 53 18.80 6.90 4.45
C LEU A 53 19.62 5.72 5.01
N CYS A 54 19.96 4.73 4.19
CA CYS A 54 20.86 3.65 4.60
C CYS A 54 22.24 4.14 5.01
N LYS A 55 22.82 5.09 4.25
CA LYS A 55 24.12 5.71 4.61
C LYS A 55 24.03 6.48 5.93
N LYS A 56 22.92 7.20 6.16
CA LYS A 56 22.68 7.99 7.38
C LYS A 56 22.51 7.10 8.62
N PHE A 57 21.65 6.08 8.54
CA PHE A 57 21.25 5.28 9.70
C PHE A 57 22.01 3.97 9.86
N LYS A 58 22.82 3.56 8.88
CA LYS A 58 23.65 2.34 8.89
C LYS A 58 22.92 1.12 9.41
N PRO A 59 21.72 0.75 8.84
CA PRO A 59 20.92 -0.34 9.37
C PRO A 59 21.54 -1.71 9.07
N GLU A 60 21.18 -2.71 9.89
CA GLU A 60 21.51 -4.11 9.62
C GLU A 60 20.58 -4.73 8.56
N CYS A 61 19.35 -4.22 8.41
CA CYS A 61 18.38 -4.69 7.43
C CYS A 61 17.45 -3.53 7.00
N VAL A 62 17.08 -3.51 5.72
CA VAL A 62 16.08 -2.59 5.17
C VAL A 62 14.77 -3.31 4.97
N VAL A 63 13.65 -2.67 5.37
CA VAL A 63 12.29 -3.16 5.11
C VAL A 63 11.52 -2.12 4.33
N ILE A 64 11.18 -2.41 3.09
CA ILE A 64 10.40 -1.52 2.23
C ILE A 64 8.91 -1.78 2.42
N HIS A 65 8.14 -0.75 2.78
CA HIS A 65 6.69 -0.79 2.96
C HIS A 65 5.91 -0.06 1.87
N SER A 66 6.57 0.81 1.14
CA SER A 66 5.99 1.53 0.00
C SER A 66 5.53 0.56 -1.08
N THR A 67 4.48 0.92 -1.83
CA THR A 67 4.15 0.18 -3.05
C THR A 67 5.24 0.43 -4.09
N ILE A 68 5.88 -0.63 -4.58
CA ILE A 68 7.00 -0.56 -5.51
C ILE A 68 6.72 -1.38 -6.77
N GLY A 69 7.33 -1.00 -7.88
CA GLY A 69 7.23 -1.71 -9.15
C GLY A 69 8.02 -3.03 -9.17
N PRO A 70 7.65 -3.96 -10.06
CA PRO A 70 8.33 -5.25 -10.21
C PRO A 70 9.85 -5.10 -10.42
N GLY A 71 10.63 -5.95 -9.72
CA GLY A 71 12.09 -5.96 -9.77
C GLY A 71 12.78 -4.92 -8.87
N THR A 72 12.03 -4.07 -8.18
CA THR A 72 12.60 -3.02 -7.32
C THR A 72 13.38 -3.59 -6.14
N THR A 73 12.88 -4.63 -5.48
CA THR A 73 13.57 -5.26 -4.34
C THR A 73 14.95 -5.77 -4.75
N GLU A 74 15.04 -6.46 -5.88
CA GLU A 74 16.31 -6.99 -6.40
C GLU A 74 17.25 -5.87 -6.87
N ARG A 75 16.70 -4.82 -7.50
CA ARG A 75 17.47 -3.65 -7.93
C ARG A 75 18.10 -2.91 -6.74
N ILE A 76 17.38 -2.75 -5.64
CA ILE A 76 17.89 -2.15 -4.40
C ILE A 76 18.92 -3.05 -3.75
N GLN A 77 18.66 -4.37 -3.69
CA GLN A 77 19.60 -5.31 -3.10
C GLN A 77 20.97 -5.29 -3.78
N LYS A 78 21.02 -5.17 -5.11
CA LYS A 78 22.31 -5.07 -5.85
C LYS A 78 23.17 -3.87 -5.42
N LYS A 79 22.55 -2.84 -4.83
CA LYS A 79 23.23 -1.61 -4.36
C LYS A 79 23.59 -1.64 -2.87
N LEU A 80 23.13 -2.67 -2.12
CA LEU A 80 23.30 -2.76 -0.68
C LEU A 80 23.98 -4.07 -0.26
N LYS A 81 24.91 -3.96 0.68
CA LYS A 81 25.58 -5.11 1.32
C LYS A 81 24.83 -5.66 2.55
N ILE A 82 23.62 -5.16 2.80
CA ILE A 82 22.73 -5.59 3.88
C ILE A 82 21.43 -6.15 3.29
N PRO A 83 20.70 -7.02 4.01
CA PRO A 83 19.50 -7.64 3.45
C PRO A 83 18.38 -6.63 3.22
N VAL A 84 17.65 -6.82 2.12
CA VAL A 84 16.46 -6.05 1.76
C VAL A 84 15.23 -6.93 1.80
N ILE A 85 14.28 -6.57 2.66
CA ILE A 85 12.95 -7.16 2.77
C ILE A 85 11.95 -6.23 2.12
N TYR A 86 11.06 -6.77 1.31
CA TYR A 86 9.85 -6.08 0.88
C TYR A 86 8.64 -6.59 1.65
N SER A 87 7.84 -5.68 2.20
CA SER A 87 6.64 -6.02 2.95
C SER A 87 5.60 -4.91 2.82
N ALA A 88 4.87 -4.92 1.71
CA ALA A 88 3.87 -3.93 1.38
C ALA A 88 2.85 -3.73 2.52
N THR A 89 2.47 -2.49 2.73
CA THR A 89 1.39 -2.16 3.67
C THR A 89 0.04 -2.26 2.98
N ARG A 90 -0.92 -2.87 3.68
CA ARG A 90 -2.35 -2.93 3.29
C ARG A 90 -3.19 -2.42 4.46
N GLY A 91 -4.26 -1.74 4.14
CA GLY A 91 -5.20 -1.23 5.12
C GLY A 91 -5.60 0.22 4.86
N VAL A 92 -6.63 0.67 5.56
CA VAL A 92 -7.17 2.03 5.47
C VAL A 92 -6.40 2.94 6.43
N HIS A 93 -5.96 4.10 5.96
CA HIS A 93 -5.12 5.02 6.76
C HIS A 93 -5.70 5.34 8.15
N LYS A 94 -7.00 5.63 8.24
CA LYS A 94 -7.67 6.00 9.50
C LYS A 94 -7.67 4.87 10.54
N ARG A 95 -7.64 3.60 10.10
CA ARG A 95 -7.64 2.42 10.98
C ARG A 95 -6.42 1.50 10.78
N MET A 96 -5.32 2.04 10.24
CA MET A 96 -4.13 1.28 9.86
C MET A 96 -3.60 0.35 10.97
N MET A 97 -3.63 0.77 12.23
CA MET A 97 -3.18 -0.09 13.35
C MET A 97 -4.05 -1.34 13.53
N TYR A 98 -5.35 -1.20 13.34
CA TYR A 98 -6.30 -2.32 13.40
C TYR A 98 -6.08 -3.26 12.22
N ASP A 99 -6.00 -2.72 11.01
CA ASP A 99 -5.82 -3.50 9.79
C ASP A 99 -4.48 -4.24 9.75
N LEU A 100 -3.39 -3.64 10.25
CA LEU A 100 -2.09 -4.31 10.36
C LEU A 100 -2.10 -5.52 11.29
N LYS A 101 -2.96 -5.56 12.30
CA LYS A 101 -3.11 -6.70 13.20
C LYS A 101 -4.09 -7.74 12.65
N ARG A 102 -5.13 -7.28 11.94
CA ARG A 102 -6.17 -8.13 11.37
C ARG A 102 -5.67 -8.91 10.17
N TYR A 103 -4.93 -8.25 9.26
CA TYR A 103 -4.45 -8.87 8.03
C TYR A 103 -3.09 -9.56 8.23
N THR A 104 -2.92 -10.72 7.58
CA THR A 104 -1.59 -11.32 7.46
C THR A 104 -0.68 -10.38 6.66
N LYS A 105 0.44 -9.99 7.24
CA LYS A 105 1.44 -9.15 6.57
C LYS A 105 2.37 -10.03 5.76
N PHE A 106 2.21 -9.97 4.44
CA PHE A 106 3.09 -10.67 3.52
C PHE A 106 4.44 -9.97 3.44
N PHE A 107 5.49 -10.77 3.33
CA PHE A 107 6.84 -10.26 3.13
C PHE A 107 7.65 -11.19 2.24
N VAL A 108 8.70 -10.66 1.67
CA VAL A 108 9.65 -11.39 0.86
C VAL A 108 11.03 -10.78 1.07
N ILE A 109 12.06 -11.57 0.88
CA ILE A 109 13.45 -11.11 0.91
C ILE A 109 14.07 -11.27 -0.48
N SER A 110 14.99 -10.38 -0.86
CA SER A 110 15.77 -10.53 -2.08
C SER A 110 16.47 -11.91 -2.12
N ARG A 111 16.53 -12.51 -3.30
CA ARG A 111 17.17 -13.83 -3.51
C ARG A 111 18.62 -13.86 -3.08
N ASN A 112 19.33 -12.77 -3.33
CA ASN A 112 20.77 -12.64 -3.06
C ASN A 112 21.05 -11.82 -1.78
N ALA A 113 20.09 -11.77 -0.85
CA ALA A 113 20.26 -11.04 0.38
C ALA A 113 21.33 -11.64 1.29
N PRO A 114 22.39 -10.90 1.65
CA PRO A 114 23.34 -11.37 2.65
C PRO A 114 22.62 -11.58 3.99
N ARG A 115 23.02 -12.60 4.76
CA ARG A 115 22.38 -12.94 6.04
C ARG A 115 20.84 -13.10 5.94
N GLY A 116 20.31 -13.53 4.78
CA GLY A 116 18.87 -13.56 4.49
C GLY A 116 18.05 -14.39 5.48
N LYS A 117 18.56 -15.55 5.95
CA LYS A 117 17.90 -16.38 6.98
C LYS A 117 17.75 -15.62 8.28
N TRP A 118 18.81 -14.94 8.73
CA TRP A 118 18.79 -14.09 9.92
C TRP A 118 17.75 -12.97 9.79
N ALA A 119 17.79 -12.21 8.71
CA ALA A 119 16.88 -11.08 8.48
C ALA A 119 15.41 -11.52 8.49
N CYS A 120 15.07 -12.64 7.83
CA CYS A 120 13.72 -13.20 7.86
C CYS A 120 13.31 -13.58 9.28
N SER A 121 14.16 -14.30 10.03
CA SER A 121 13.88 -14.73 11.39
C SER A 121 13.63 -13.54 12.31
N GLN A 122 14.50 -12.53 12.28
CA GLN A 122 14.35 -11.33 13.11
C GLN A 122 13.11 -10.52 12.72
N TYR A 123 12.81 -10.39 11.43
CA TYR A 123 11.61 -9.70 10.96
C TYR A 123 10.33 -10.40 11.44
N VAL A 124 10.26 -11.72 11.33
CA VAL A 124 9.10 -12.50 11.82
C VAL A 124 8.95 -12.35 13.33
N LYS A 125 10.05 -12.44 14.11
CA LYS A 125 10.05 -12.23 15.56
C LYS A 125 9.53 -10.83 15.91
N LEU A 126 10.03 -9.79 15.24
CA LEU A 126 9.60 -8.40 15.43
C LEU A 126 8.09 -8.25 15.17
N MET A 127 7.58 -8.76 14.06
CA MET A 127 6.16 -8.66 13.71
C MET A 127 5.28 -9.43 14.70
N LYS A 128 5.67 -10.67 15.06
CA LYS A 128 4.96 -11.49 16.06
C LYS A 128 4.88 -10.76 17.41
N HIS A 129 5.98 -10.15 17.85
CA HIS A 129 6.04 -9.38 19.10
C HIS A 129 5.08 -8.18 19.08
N CYS A 130 4.84 -7.60 17.92
CA CYS A 130 3.87 -6.53 17.71
C CYS A 130 2.43 -7.03 17.47
N GLY A 131 2.17 -8.33 17.53
CA GLY A 131 0.86 -8.94 17.30
C GLY A 131 0.46 -8.98 15.83
N VAL A 132 1.42 -9.01 14.92
CA VAL A 132 1.18 -9.06 13.47
C VAL A 132 1.53 -10.43 12.93
N LYS A 133 0.55 -11.10 12.32
CA LYS A 133 0.76 -12.36 11.58
C LYS A 133 1.55 -12.08 10.30
N THR A 134 2.52 -12.94 9.98
CA THR A 134 3.32 -12.81 8.77
C THR A 134 3.27 -14.05 7.90
N LYS A 135 3.39 -13.87 6.58
CA LYS A 135 3.55 -14.97 5.62
C LYS A 135 4.64 -14.60 4.61
N LYS A 136 5.66 -15.45 4.49
CA LYS A 136 6.73 -15.27 3.51
C LYS A 136 6.25 -15.70 2.13
N MET A 137 6.56 -14.91 1.10
CA MET A 137 6.40 -15.28 -0.31
C MET A 137 7.71 -15.76 -0.91
N SER A 138 7.63 -16.52 -2.01
CA SER A 138 8.76 -17.18 -2.63
C SER A 138 9.72 -16.24 -3.35
N LYS A 139 9.17 -15.26 -4.08
CA LYS A 139 9.93 -14.34 -4.94
C LYS A 139 9.50 -12.89 -4.73
N PRO A 140 10.44 -11.92 -4.81
CA PRO A 140 10.13 -10.49 -4.71
C PRO A 140 9.06 -10.04 -5.69
N GLU A 141 9.19 -10.40 -6.95
CA GLU A 141 8.26 -10.01 -8.02
C GLU A 141 6.82 -10.47 -7.73
N THR A 142 6.66 -11.63 -7.09
CA THR A 142 5.32 -12.14 -6.71
C THR A 142 4.61 -11.21 -5.75
N LEU A 143 5.30 -10.69 -4.73
CA LEU A 143 4.68 -9.76 -3.78
C LEU A 143 4.52 -8.35 -4.37
N GLU A 144 5.49 -7.90 -5.18
CA GLU A 144 5.43 -6.62 -5.88
C GLU A 144 4.21 -6.58 -6.83
N LEU A 145 4.04 -7.62 -7.65
CA LEU A 145 2.88 -7.77 -8.53
C LEU A 145 1.57 -7.92 -7.73
N ALA A 146 1.55 -8.76 -6.69
CA ALA A 146 0.35 -8.94 -5.87
C ALA A 146 -0.13 -7.62 -5.27
N LYS A 147 0.76 -6.74 -4.83
CA LYS A 147 0.39 -5.42 -4.31
C LYS A 147 -0.23 -4.53 -5.39
N ILE A 148 0.30 -4.54 -6.61
CA ILE A 148 -0.23 -3.70 -7.70
C ILE A 148 -1.51 -4.32 -8.28
N ILE A 149 -1.49 -5.61 -8.61
CA ILE A 149 -2.58 -6.26 -9.35
C ILE A 149 -3.73 -6.67 -8.43
N CYS A 150 -3.43 -7.45 -7.35
CA CYS A 150 -4.48 -8.05 -6.54
C CYS A 150 -5.08 -7.09 -5.50
N ASP A 151 -4.42 -5.96 -5.23
CA ASP A 151 -4.88 -4.97 -4.25
C ASP A 151 -5.23 -3.65 -4.95
N THR A 152 -4.24 -2.94 -5.47
CA THR A 152 -4.39 -1.56 -5.98
C THR A 152 -5.25 -1.48 -7.24
N SER A 153 -4.90 -2.24 -8.29
CA SER A 153 -5.63 -2.15 -9.57
C SER A 153 -6.98 -2.84 -9.51
N TYR A 154 -7.08 -3.94 -8.75
CA TYR A 154 -8.37 -4.61 -8.56
C TYR A 154 -9.40 -3.67 -7.91
N LEU A 155 -9.00 -2.94 -6.85
CA LEU A 155 -9.85 -1.90 -6.26
C LEU A 155 -10.21 -0.82 -7.30
N GLY A 156 -9.26 -0.40 -8.11
CA GLY A 156 -9.48 0.56 -9.20
C GLY A 156 -10.55 0.09 -10.19
N TRP A 157 -10.48 -1.18 -10.61
CA TRP A 157 -11.47 -1.79 -11.50
C TRP A 157 -12.87 -1.86 -10.89
N LEU A 158 -12.98 -2.25 -9.62
CA LEU A 158 -14.26 -2.27 -8.92
C LEU A 158 -14.91 -0.88 -8.88
N ILE A 159 -14.13 0.16 -8.60
CA ILE A 159 -14.61 1.53 -8.62
C ILE A 159 -14.98 1.97 -10.04
N ASN A 160 -14.18 1.62 -11.05
CA ASN A 160 -14.51 1.94 -12.43
C ASN A 160 -15.81 1.27 -12.89
N TYR A 161 -16.08 0.04 -12.45
CA TYR A 161 -17.34 -0.62 -12.74
C TYR A 161 -18.52 0.09 -12.06
N ALA A 162 -18.33 0.54 -10.81
CA ALA A 162 -19.32 1.36 -10.13
C ALA A 162 -19.56 2.71 -10.85
N GLN A 163 -18.50 3.36 -11.35
CA GLN A 163 -18.60 4.59 -12.14
C GLN A 163 -19.40 4.36 -13.45
N LEU A 164 -19.14 3.24 -14.14
CA LEU A 164 -19.86 2.86 -15.35
C LEU A 164 -21.33 2.63 -15.07
N SER A 165 -21.65 1.78 -14.10
CA SER A 165 -23.03 1.43 -13.76
C SER A 165 -23.83 2.62 -13.24
N ASN A 166 -23.20 3.53 -12.49
CA ASN A 166 -23.84 4.79 -12.08
C ASN A 166 -24.17 5.71 -13.26
N ARG A 167 -23.27 5.78 -14.25
CA ARG A 167 -23.57 6.56 -15.48
C ARG A 167 -24.75 5.99 -16.24
N ILE A 168 -24.85 4.67 -16.33
CA ILE A 168 -25.97 3.99 -16.97
C ILE A 168 -27.26 4.25 -16.20
N ALA A 169 -27.23 4.12 -14.86
CA ALA A 169 -28.38 4.44 -14.02
C ALA A 169 -28.88 5.88 -14.25
N ILE A 170 -27.98 6.87 -14.25
CA ILE A 170 -28.33 8.25 -14.53
C ILE A 170 -28.97 8.41 -15.93
N GLN A 171 -28.43 7.76 -16.95
CA GLN A 171 -28.93 7.82 -18.34
C GLN A 171 -30.37 7.31 -18.45
N TYR A 172 -30.73 6.29 -17.68
CA TYR A 172 -32.07 5.69 -17.68
C TYR A 172 -32.98 6.15 -16.55
N GLY A 173 -32.54 7.13 -15.74
CA GLY A 173 -33.31 7.63 -14.61
C GLY A 173 -33.50 6.62 -13.47
N ALA A 174 -32.65 5.59 -13.39
CA ALA A 174 -32.69 4.55 -12.35
C ALA A 174 -31.93 4.98 -11.09
N ASP A 175 -32.41 4.52 -9.92
CA ASP A 175 -31.65 4.66 -8.68
C ASP A 175 -30.50 3.64 -8.63
N TYR A 176 -29.31 4.12 -8.36
CA TYR A 176 -28.09 3.31 -8.33
C TYR A 176 -28.11 2.26 -7.22
N ASP A 177 -28.56 2.64 -6.04
CA ASP A 177 -28.56 1.75 -4.89
C ASP A 177 -29.63 0.68 -5.01
N GLU A 178 -30.84 1.04 -5.52
CA GLU A 178 -31.90 0.09 -5.82
C GLU A 178 -31.49 -0.89 -6.92
N MET A 179 -30.89 -0.42 -8.01
CA MET A 179 -30.39 -1.29 -9.09
C MET A 179 -29.38 -2.33 -8.57
N TRP A 180 -28.48 -1.94 -7.66
CA TRP A 180 -27.48 -2.84 -7.11
C TRP A 180 -28.05 -3.81 -6.05
N SER A 181 -29.20 -3.51 -5.43
CA SER A 181 -29.85 -4.41 -4.48
C SER A 181 -30.22 -5.76 -5.13
N PHE A 182 -30.41 -5.79 -6.46
CA PHE A 182 -30.61 -7.02 -7.22
C PHE A 182 -29.47 -8.05 -7.07
N SER A 183 -28.27 -7.60 -6.72
CA SER A 183 -27.10 -8.47 -6.53
C SER A 183 -26.78 -8.74 -5.06
N ASP A 184 -27.51 -8.13 -4.11
CA ASP A 184 -27.17 -8.22 -2.68
C ASP A 184 -27.28 -9.65 -2.15
N GLU A 185 -28.32 -10.39 -2.55
CA GLU A 185 -28.49 -11.79 -2.18
C GLU A 185 -27.37 -12.68 -2.73
N ILE A 186 -26.98 -12.48 -4.00
CA ILE A 186 -25.86 -13.21 -4.61
C ILE A 186 -24.57 -12.91 -3.88
N GLN A 187 -24.36 -11.65 -3.51
CA GLN A 187 -23.18 -11.24 -2.74
C GLN A 187 -23.16 -11.88 -1.35
N GLU A 188 -24.31 -11.98 -0.68
CA GLU A 188 -24.41 -12.60 0.63
C GLU A 188 -24.02 -14.08 0.61
N PHE A 189 -24.52 -14.84 -0.36
CA PHE A 189 -24.25 -16.28 -0.46
C PHE A 189 -22.91 -16.63 -1.10
N LEU A 190 -22.50 -15.92 -2.14
CA LEU A 190 -21.31 -16.27 -2.93
C LEU A 190 -20.11 -15.37 -2.69
N GLY A 191 -20.29 -14.15 -2.15
CA GLY A 191 -19.21 -13.19 -1.92
C GLY A 191 -18.52 -12.69 -3.18
N ASN A 192 -19.12 -12.84 -4.36
CA ASN A 192 -18.48 -12.57 -5.66
C ASN A 192 -19.13 -11.45 -6.48
N ARG A 193 -20.02 -10.67 -5.87
CA ARG A 193 -20.67 -9.49 -6.46
C ARG A 193 -20.52 -8.25 -5.59
N PRO A 194 -19.30 -7.85 -5.21
CA PRO A 194 -19.11 -6.74 -4.28
C PRO A 194 -19.61 -5.43 -4.89
N LYS A 195 -20.60 -4.82 -4.26
CA LYS A 195 -21.05 -3.47 -4.58
C LYS A 195 -19.94 -2.47 -4.20
N MET A 196 -19.56 -1.64 -5.14
CA MET A 196 -18.70 -0.50 -4.91
C MET A 196 -19.47 0.80 -5.13
N TYR A 197 -18.91 1.87 -4.59
CA TYR A 197 -19.54 3.18 -4.70
C TYR A 197 -18.89 3.97 -5.83
N PRO A 198 -19.70 4.58 -6.74
CA PRO A 198 -19.17 5.43 -7.79
C PRO A 198 -18.57 6.70 -7.19
N GLY A 199 -17.56 7.23 -7.81
CA GLY A 199 -16.91 8.45 -7.39
C GLY A 199 -15.58 8.62 -8.10
N TYR A 200 -15.01 9.83 -8.03
CA TYR A 200 -13.68 10.08 -8.58
C TYR A 200 -12.62 9.40 -7.71
N ILE A 201 -11.78 8.58 -8.34
CA ILE A 201 -10.63 7.96 -7.66
C ILE A 201 -9.56 9.02 -7.50
N GLY A 202 -9.52 9.61 -6.31
CA GLY A 202 -8.52 10.60 -5.91
C GLY A 202 -7.42 10.01 -5.04
N GLY A 203 -6.62 10.91 -4.44
CA GLY A 203 -5.57 10.54 -3.50
C GLY A 203 -4.37 9.86 -4.14
N HIS A 204 -3.55 9.21 -3.28
CA HIS A 204 -2.23 8.68 -3.67
C HIS A 204 -2.15 7.13 -3.66
N CYS A 205 -3.28 6.44 -3.36
CA CYS A 205 -3.25 4.98 -3.17
C CYS A 205 -3.48 4.18 -4.45
N VAL A 206 -4.32 4.64 -5.38
CA VAL A 206 -4.65 3.88 -6.61
C VAL A 206 -3.93 4.47 -7.81
N ILE A 207 -4.37 5.64 -8.29
CA ILE A 207 -3.93 6.18 -9.58
C ILE A 207 -2.40 6.32 -9.69
N PRO A 208 -1.67 6.91 -8.72
CA PRO A 208 -0.21 7.04 -8.84
C PRO A 208 0.52 5.70 -8.81
N ASN A 209 -0.03 4.70 -8.12
CA ASN A 209 0.60 3.38 -8.04
C ASN A 209 0.42 2.55 -9.31
N LEU A 210 -0.54 2.90 -10.19
CA LEU A 210 -0.67 2.26 -11.50
C LEU A 210 0.48 2.62 -12.45
N ASP A 211 1.18 3.73 -12.21
CA ASP A 211 2.35 4.14 -12.99
C ASP A 211 3.62 3.34 -12.65
N LEU A 212 3.59 2.52 -11.60
CA LEU A 212 4.71 1.66 -11.21
C LEU A 212 4.92 0.46 -12.14
N MET A 213 3.94 0.19 -13.01
CA MET A 213 4.01 -0.88 -14.01
C MET A 213 3.38 -0.41 -15.31
N HIS A 214 4.11 -0.54 -16.42
CA HIS A 214 3.56 -0.23 -17.74
C HIS A 214 2.58 -1.31 -18.20
N SER A 215 1.32 -0.92 -18.43
CA SER A 215 0.27 -1.80 -18.91
C SER A 215 -0.89 -0.98 -19.48
N ASP A 216 -1.29 -1.30 -20.71
CA ASP A 216 -2.45 -0.65 -21.33
C ASP A 216 -3.73 -0.90 -20.55
N VAL A 217 -3.87 -2.10 -19.97
CA VAL A 217 -5.00 -2.46 -19.11
C VAL A 217 -5.07 -1.56 -17.87
N LEU A 218 -3.93 -1.28 -17.21
CA LEU A 218 -3.91 -0.38 -16.06
C LEU A 218 -4.17 1.08 -16.46
N ASN A 219 -3.74 1.48 -17.66
CA ASN A 219 -4.04 2.81 -18.18
C ASN A 219 -5.55 3.03 -18.42
N LEU A 220 -6.32 1.97 -18.70
CA LEU A 220 -7.77 2.07 -18.83
C LEU A 220 -8.42 2.55 -17.53
N ILE A 221 -7.93 2.13 -16.37
CA ILE A 221 -8.47 2.60 -15.06
C ILE A 221 -8.36 4.13 -14.97
N LYS A 222 -7.21 4.69 -15.32
CA LYS A 222 -7.01 6.15 -15.32
C LYS A 222 -7.90 6.86 -16.30
N LYS A 223 -8.01 6.31 -17.53
CA LYS A 223 -8.85 6.86 -18.61
C LYS A 223 -10.34 6.86 -18.21
N MET A 224 -10.84 5.76 -17.65
CA MET A 224 -12.22 5.65 -17.19
C MET A 224 -12.50 6.64 -16.05
N ASN A 225 -11.61 6.74 -15.06
CA ASN A 225 -11.73 7.68 -13.95
C ASN A 225 -11.79 9.14 -14.44
N THR A 226 -10.91 9.51 -15.38
CA THR A 226 -10.91 10.86 -15.97
C THR A 226 -12.19 11.13 -16.77
N ASN A 227 -12.66 10.16 -17.55
CA ASN A 227 -13.89 10.28 -18.32
C ASN A 227 -15.13 10.40 -17.41
N TYR A 228 -15.15 9.67 -16.30
CA TYR A 228 -16.22 9.78 -15.30
C TYR A 228 -16.26 11.20 -14.71
N ALA A 229 -15.13 11.73 -14.28
CA ALA A 229 -15.05 13.09 -13.73
C ALA A 229 -15.51 14.20 -14.73
N LYS A 230 -15.32 13.99 -16.03
CA LYS A 230 -15.75 14.94 -17.08
C LYS A 230 -17.24 14.85 -17.38
N ARG A 231 -17.85 13.67 -17.27
CA ARG A 231 -19.22 13.41 -17.72
C ARG A 231 -20.27 13.45 -16.60
N VAL A 232 -19.86 13.31 -15.36
CA VAL A 232 -20.76 13.32 -14.20
C VAL A 232 -20.53 14.58 -13.39
N SER A 233 -21.50 15.48 -13.43
CA SER A 233 -21.50 16.67 -12.58
C SER A 233 -21.41 16.23 -11.12
N ASN A 234 -20.55 16.90 -10.36
CA ASN A 234 -20.31 16.57 -8.95
C ASN A 234 -19.68 15.20 -8.63
N ALA A 235 -18.95 14.56 -9.60
CA ALA A 235 -18.27 13.28 -9.38
C ALA A 235 -17.42 13.23 -8.08
N LYS A 236 -16.81 14.37 -7.69
CA LYS A 236 -16.06 14.50 -6.42
C LYS A 236 -16.97 14.53 -5.20
N LYS A 237 -18.17 15.11 -5.29
CA LYS A 237 -19.16 15.14 -4.19
C LYS A 237 -19.77 13.75 -3.98
N ILE A 238 -19.93 12.97 -5.06
CA ILE A 238 -20.37 11.58 -4.97
C ILE A 238 -19.37 10.77 -4.14
N SER A 239 -18.07 10.94 -4.34
CA SER A 239 -17.04 10.29 -3.53
C SER A 239 -17.22 10.57 -2.04
N SER A 240 -17.41 11.82 -1.64
CA SER A 240 -17.56 12.18 -0.23
C SER A 240 -18.86 11.64 0.40
N LYS A 241 -19.96 11.54 -0.36
CA LYS A 241 -21.21 10.92 0.09
C LYS A 241 -21.01 9.44 0.49
N TYR A 242 -20.19 8.73 -0.25
CA TYR A 242 -19.96 7.30 -0.02
C TYR A 242 -18.76 7.00 0.89
N GLU A 243 -17.82 7.92 1.07
CA GLU A 243 -16.73 7.74 2.04
C GLU A 243 -17.22 7.51 3.48
N SER A 244 -18.37 8.06 3.84
CA SER A 244 -19.01 7.83 5.14
C SER A 244 -19.57 6.40 5.29
N LYS A 245 -19.94 5.75 4.18
CA LYS A 245 -20.47 4.38 4.16
C LYS A 245 -19.38 3.31 4.15
N LEU A 246 -18.12 3.68 3.92
CA LEU A 246 -16.96 2.79 3.94
C LEU A 246 -16.30 2.70 5.33
N LYS A 247 -16.89 3.32 6.33
CA LYS A 247 -16.49 3.22 7.74
C LYS A 247 -17.13 2.02 8.38
#